data_4bc7ff988fb29ca52a866e76fd5d69bc
#
_entry.id   4bc7ff988fb29ca52a866e76fd5d69bc
#
_cell.length_a   1.000
_cell.length_b   1.000
_cell.length_c   1.000
_cell.angle_alpha   90.00
_cell.angle_beta   90.00
_cell.angle_gamma   90.00
#
_symmetry.space_group_name_H-M   'P 1'
#
loop_
_entity.id
_entity.type
_entity.pdbx_description
1 polymer ?
#
loop_
_entity_poly.entity_id
_entity_poly.type
_entity_poly.pdbx_seq_one_letter_code
_entity_poly.pdbx_strand_id
1 'polypeptide(L)'
;MNKAYERETEMWNQVFKECTPVDLRTLDLQVETMFDEALKLFAQKTTNVLDFGCGTGDISFQYWQYQPTHKVLGIDASKTGIEFATETARLSDYKTATFLEGTD
;
A
#
# COMPACT_ATOMS: atom_id res chain seq x y z
N MET A 1 3.27 -8.56 -21.83
CA MET A 1 3.81 -7.34 -21.19
C MET A 1 4.93 -6.79 -22.07
N ASN A 2 4.96 -5.51 -22.37
CA ASN A 2 6.03 -4.94 -23.20
C ASN A 2 7.31 -4.71 -22.38
N LYS A 3 8.45 -4.57 -23.08
CA LYS A 3 9.76 -4.41 -22.43
C LYS A 3 9.88 -3.15 -21.54
N ALA A 4 9.20 -2.08 -21.91
CA ALA A 4 9.24 -0.85 -21.11
C ALA A 4 8.57 -1.06 -19.75
N TYR A 5 7.44 -1.74 -19.73
CA TYR A 5 6.73 -2.07 -18.50
C TYR A 5 7.55 -3.01 -17.62
N GLU A 6 8.19 -4.02 -18.23
CA GLU A 6 9.05 -4.96 -17.50
C GLU A 6 10.22 -4.26 -16.85
N ARG A 7 10.86 -3.31 -17.56
CA ARG A 7 11.98 -2.52 -17.01
C ARG A 7 11.54 -1.66 -15.85
N GLU A 8 10.38 -1.04 -15.96
CA GLU A 8 9.83 -0.21 -14.89
C GLU A 8 9.54 -1.05 -13.65
N THR A 9 8.89 -2.21 -13.84
CA THR A 9 8.62 -3.14 -12.75
C THR A 9 9.90 -3.58 -12.06
N GLU A 10 10.93 -3.92 -12.82
CA GLU A 10 12.21 -4.35 -12.28
C GLU A 10 12.90 -3.23 -11.52
N MET A 11 12.82 -2.00 -12.02
CA MET A 11 13.34 -0.81 -11.33
C MET A 11 12.68 -0.66 -9.95
N TRP A 12 11.36 -0.74 -9.89
CA TRP A 12 10.62 -0.63 -8.62
C TRP A 12 10.96 -1.79 -7.68
N ASN A 13 11.16 -2.99 -8.19
CA ASN A 13 11.62 -4.12 -7.38
C ASN A 13 12.97 -3.81 -6.71
N GLN A 14 13.89 -3.18 -7.44
CA GLN A 14 15.19 -2.79 -6.86
C GLN A 14 15.03 -1.72 -5.79
N VAL A 15 14.18 -0.71 -6.03
CA VAL A 15 13.89 0.33 -5.04
C VAL A 15 13.32 -0.30 -3.76
N PHE A 16 12.34 -1.19 -3.90
CA PHE A 16 11.65 -1.78 -2.75
C PHE A 16 12.51 -2.76 -1.96
N LYS A 17 13.54 -3.37 -2.57
CA LYS A 17 14.49 -4.22 -1.87
C LYS A 17 15.25 -3.50 -0.76
N GLU A 18 15.46 -2.20 -0.92
CA GLU A 18 16.16 -1.37 0.06
C GLU A 18 15.28 -1.01 1.27
N CYS A 19 14.00 -1.30 1.19
CA CYS A 19 13.04 -0.99 2.25
C CYS A 19 12.91 -2.16 3.22
N THR A 20 12.66 -1.87 4.49
CA THR A 20 12.43 -2.88 5.53
C THR A 20 11.01 -2.72 6.09
N PRO A 21 10.17 -3.76 6.04
CA PRO A 21 8.85 -3.70 6.66
C PRO A 21 8.94 -3.47 8.16
N VAL A 22 8.01 -2.69 8.69
CA VAL A 22 7.96 -2.37 10.11
C VAL A 22 6.52 -2.44 10.63
N ASP A 23 6.38 -2.55 11.93
CA ASP A 23 5.07 -2.37 12.58
C ASP A 23 4.76 -0.87 12.64
N LEU A 24 3.80 -0.44 11.84
CA LEU A 24 3.43 0.97 11.73
C LEU A 24 2.83 1.53 13.01
N ARG A 25 2.33 0.68 13.91
CA ARG A 25 1.78 1.12 15.19
C ARG A 25 2.87 1.66 16.12
N THR A 26 4.13 1.29 15.88
CA THR A 26 5.27 1.75 16.68
C THR A 26 5.84 3.08 16.19
N LEU A 27 5.36 3.57 15.05
CA LEU A 27 5.83 4.81 14.45
C LEU A 27 4.87 5.95 14.73
N ASP A 28 5.43 7.12 15.00
CA ASP A 28 4.64 8.35 15.04
C ASP A 28 4.48 8.84 13.60
N LEU A 29 3.44 8.35 12.93
CA LEU A 29 3.18 8.64 11.53
C LEU A 29 2.47 9.99 11.39
N GLN A 30 3.19 11.07 11.59
CA GLN A 30 2.69 12.41 11.26
C GLN A 30 3.03 12.74 9.80
N VAL A 31 2.59 11.89 8.89
CA VAL A 31 2.79 12.18 7.47
C VAL A 31 1.55 12.88 6.95
N GLU A 32 1.56 14.20 7.01
CA GLU A 32 0.61 14.98 6.24
C GLU A 32 1.06 14.98 4.79
N THR A 33 0.35 14.25 3.94
CA THR A 33 0.57 14.26 2.51
C THR A 33 -0.48 15.13 1.83
N MET A 34 -0.23 15.51 0.59
CA MET A 34 -1.24 16.22 -0.22
C MET A 34 -2.55 15.44 -0.36
N PHE A 35 -2.51 14.12 -0.10
CA PHE A 35 -3.68 13.25 -0.21
C PHE A 35 -4.47 13.11 1.09
N ASP A 36 -3.96 13.65 2.20
CA ASP A 36 -4.51 13.43 3.53
C ASP A 36 -5.99 13.86 3.61
N GLU A 37 -6.31 15.05 3.16
CA GLU A 37 -7.69 15.55 3.15
C GLU A 37 -8.60 14.74 2.24
N ALA A 38 -8.09 14.31 1.08
CA ALA A 38 -8.84 13.45 0.17
C ALA A 38 -9.13 12.09 0.81
N LEU A 39 -8.16 11.49 1.48
CA LEU A 39 -8.33 10.21 2.17
C LEU A 39 -9.35 10.32 3.31
N LYS A 40 -9.35 11.40 4.06
CA LYS A 40 -10.35 11.65 5.11
C LYS A 40 -11.77 11.69 4.54
N LEU A 41 -11.96 12.36 3.40
CA LEU A 41 -13.26 12.41 2.74
C LEU A 41 -13.69 11.03 2.23
N PHE A 42 -12.78 10.28 1.63
CA PHE A 42 -13.04 8.91 1.21
C PHE A 42 -13.45 8.03 2.39
N ALA A 43 -12.75 8.14 3.51
CA ALA A 43 -13.01 7.32 4.68
C ALA A 43 -14.42 7.51 5.25
N GLN A 44 -15.06 8.64 4.99
CA GLN A 44 -16.43 8.92 5.44
C GLN A 44 -17.50 8.27 4.58
N LYS A 45 -17.18 7.96 3.32
CA LYS A 45 -18.17 7.56 2.32
C LYS A 45 -17.99 6.16 1.75
N THR A 46 -16.81 5.57 1.94
CA THR A 46 -16.41 4.32 1.28
C THR A 46 -16.11 3.26 2.32
N THR A 47 -16.51 2.01 2.07
CA THR A 47 -16.23 0.88 2.94
C THR A 47 -15.25 -0.11 2.32
N ASN A 48 -15.05 -0.04 1.01
CA ASN A 48 -14.11 -0.87 0.26
C ASN A 48 -13.25 0.01 -0.63
N VAL A 49 -11.95 -0.21 -0.64
CA VAL A 49 -10.99 0.60 -1.38
C VAL A 49 -10.14 -0.30 -2.28
N LEU A 50 -9.96 0.13 -3.53
CA LEU A 50 -8.98 -0.45 -4.44
C LEU A 50 -7.82 0.53 -4.59
N ASP A 51 -6.63 0.10 -4.19
CA ASP A 51 -5.38 0.85 -4.35
C ASP A 51 -4.59 0.24 -5.52
N PHE A 52 -4.85 0.73 -6.71
CA PHE A 52 -4.21 0.24 -7.94
C PHE A 52 -2.85 0.92 -8.12
N GLY A 53 -1.82 0.12 -8.32
CA GLY A 53 -0.44 0.62 -8.33
C GLY A 53 0.05 0.93 -6.92
N CYS A 54 -0.29 0.08 -5.95
CA CYS A 54 -0.09 0.37 -4.54
C CYS A 54 1.38 0.39 -4.08
N GLY A 55 2.30 -0.20 -4.85
CA GLY A 55 3.71 -0.30 -4.45
C GLY A 55 3.87 -0.97 -3.09
N THR A 56 4.48 -0.28 -2.14
CA THR A 56 4.67 -0.74 -0.77
C THR A 56 3.46 -0.50 0.13
N GLY A 57 2.38 0.04 -0.42
CA GLY A 57 1.12 0.21 0.30
C GLY A 57 0.97 1.51 1.08
N ASP A 58 1.78 2.52 0.79
CA ASP A 58 1.81 3.77 1.57
C ASP A 58 0.43 4.44 1.67
N ILE A 59 -0.29 4.54 0.57
CA ILE A 59 -1.63 5.15 0.54
C ILE A 59 -2.64 4.29 1.30
N SER A 60 -2.57 2.96 1.13
CA SER A 60 -3.42 2.02 1.85
C SER A 60 -3.22 2.13 3.36
N PHE A 61 -1.98 2.27 3.82
CA PHE A 61 -1.68 2.41 5.24
C PHE A 61 -2.11 3.76 5.80
N GLN A 62 -2.04 4.83 5.01
CA GLN A 62 -2.58 6.12 5.41
C GLN A 62 -4.11 6.04 5.57
N TYR A 63 -4.79 5.40 4.63
CA TYR A 63 -6.24 5.17 4.70
C TYR A 63 -6.61 4.38 5.96
N TRP A 64 -5.83 3.35 6.30
CA TRP A 64 -6.03 2.51 7.48
C TRP A 64 -6.08 3.33 8.78
N GLN A 65 -5.30 4.41 8.88
CA GLN A 65 -5.32 5.27 10.07
C GLN A 65 -6.69 5.90 10.31
N TYR A 66 -7.45 6.16 9.25
CA TYR A 66 -8.78 6.77 9.34
C TYR A 66 -9.87 5.74 9.54
N GLN A 67 -9.76 4.58 8.90
CA GLN A 67 -10.78 3.54 8.91
C GLN A 67 -10.16 2.15 8.93
N PRO A 68 -9.69 1.70 10.10
CA PRO A 68 -8.99 0.41 10.21
C PRO A 68 -9.86 -0.82 9.90
N THR A 69 -11.18 -0.67 9.89
CA THR A 69 -12.11 -1.77 9.62
C THR A 69 -12.55 -1.86 8.17
N HIS A 70 -12.26 -0.86 7.35
CA HIS A 70 -12.60 -0.88 5.94
C HIS A 70 -11.68 -1.83 5.17
N LYS A 71 -12.24 -2.50 4.18
CA LYS A 71 -11.48 -3.44 3.34
C LYS A 71 -10.69 -2.69 2.29
N VAL A 72 -9.42 -3.06 2.15
CA VAL A 72 -8.53 -2.50 1.14
C VAL A 72 -7.93 -3.64 0.33
N LEU A 73 -7.96 -3.50 -1.00
CA LEU A 73 -7.25 -4.37 -1.93
C LEU A 73 -6.22 -3.53 -2.66
N GLY A 74 -4.95 -3.82 -2.43
CA GLY A 74 -3.85 -3.21 -3.16
C GLY A 74 -3.36 -4.14 -4.26
N ILE A 75 -3.11 -3.59 -5.44
CA ILE A 75 -2.60 -4.34 -6.60
C ILE A 75 -1.40 -3.61 -7.16
N ASP A 76 -0.33 -4.34 -7.44
CA ASP A 76 0.86 -3.79 -8.07
C ASP A 76 1.58 -4.87 -8.86
N ALA A 77 2.27 -4.47 -9.92
CA ALA A 77 3.08 -5.38 -10.71
C ALA A 77 4.39 -5.79 -10.01
N SER A 78 4.82 -5.02 -9.03
CA SER A 78 6.04 -5.30 -8.28
C SER A 78 5.80 -6.35 -7.21
N LYS A 79 6.31 -7.56 -7.43
CA LYS A 79 6.28 -8.62 -6.43
C LYS A 79 6.94 -8.19 -5.12
N THR A 80 8.07 -7.51 -5.22
CA THR A 80 8.83 -7.02 -4.05
C THR A 80 8.02 -6.01 -3.25
N GLY A 81 7.33 -5.08 -3.94
CA GLY A 81 6.44 -4.12 -3.29
C GLY A 81 5.28 -4.79 -2.56
N ILE A 82 4.67 -5.78 -3.20
CA ILE A 82 3.55 -6.54 -2.62
C ILE A 82 4.02 -7.36 -1.40
N GLU A 83 5.17 -8.00 -1.47
CA GLU A 83 5.74 -8.73 -0.33
C GLU A 83 5.99 -7.78 0.84
N PHE A 84 6.53 -6.59 0.57
CA PHE A 84 6.75 -5.55 1.58
C PHE A 84 5.43 -5.11 2.22
N ALA A 85 4.44 -4.77 1.40
CA ALA A 85 3.12 -4.31 1.88
C ALA A 85 2.43 -5.40 2.72
N THR A 86 2.48 -6.64 2.26
CA THR A 86 1.88 -7.79 2.96
C THR A 86 2.54 -7.98 4.33
N GLU A 87 3.87 -7.95 4.39
CA GLU A 87 4.60 -8.11 5.65
C GLU A 87 4.38 -6.94 6.60
N THR A 88 4.34 -5.71 6.07
CA THR A 88 4.03 -4.52 6.87
C THR A 88 2.63 -4.60 7.48
N ALA A 89 1.64 -5.04 6.68
CA ALA A 89 0.28 -5.25 7.18
C ALA A 89 0.23 -6.30 8.28
N ARG A 90 0.96 -7.41 8.11
CA ARG A 90 1.04 -8.47 9.10
C ARG A 90 1.65 -7.96 10.41
N LEU A 91 2.77 -7.26 10.33
CA LEU A 91 3.47 -6.69 11.50
C LEU A 91 2.62 -5.64 12.21
N SER A 92 1.82 -4.88 11.45
CA SER A 92 0.97 -3.80 11.97
C SER A 92 -0.41 -4.28 12.41
N ASP A 93 -0.69 -5.58 12.29
CA ASP A 93 -2.00 -6.18 12.58
C ASP A 93 -3.13 -5.57 11.71
N TYR A 94 -2.81 -5.20 10.48
CA TYR A 94 -3.79 -4.66 9.52
C TYR A 94 -4.47 -5.81 8.76
N LYS A 95 -5.55 -6.35 9.34
CA LYS A 95 -6.21 -7.56 8.86
C LYS A 95 -7.18 -7.34 7.70
N THR A 96 -7.59 -6.09 7.46
CA THR A 96 -8.57 -5.76 6.43
C THR A 96 -7.95 -5.42 5.08
N ALA A 97 -6.62 -5.42 4.99
CA ALA A 97 -5.91 -5.18 3.74
C ALA A 97 -5.41 -6.48 3.12
N THR A 98 -5.55 -6.59 1.81
CA THR A 98 -4.97 -7.65 0.98
C THR A 98 -4.17 -7.01 -0.12
N PHE A 99 -2.97 -7.53 -0.37
CA PHE A 99 -2.10 -7.02 -1.43
C PHE A 99 -1.79 -8.16 -2.41
N LEU A 100 -2.03 -7.91 -3.69
CA LEU A 100 -1.87 -8.92 -4.75
C LEU A 100 -0.98 -8.40 -5.86
N GLU A 101 -0.06 -9.25 -6.32
CA GLU A 101 0.69 -8.99 -7.52
C GLU A 101 -0.22 -9.12 -8.73
N GLY A 102 -0.21 -8.13 -9.61
CA GLY A 102 -1.04 -8.15 -10.80
C GLY A 102 -0.82 -6.93 -11.67
N THR A 103 -1.38 -7.00 -12.88
CA THR A 103 -1.38 -5.93 -13.86
C THR A 103 -2.81 -5.66 -14.34
N ASP A 104 -2.99 -4.51 -14.97
CA ASP A 104 -4.25 -4.18 -15.63
C ASP A 104 -4.48 -5.02 -16.92
#